data_d7f720a5310f0bd0597c7d7b8ff3b4fa
#
_entry.id   d7f720a5310f0bd0597c7d7b8ff3b4fa
#
_cell.length_a   1.000
_cell.length_b   1.000
_cell.length_c   1.000
_cell.angle_alpha   90.00
_cell.angle_beta   90.00
_cell.angle_gamma   90.00
#
_symmetry.space_group_name_H-M   'P 1'
#
loop_
_entity.id
_entity.type
_entity.pdbx_description
1 polymer ?
#
loop_
_entity_poly.entity_id
_entity_poly.type
_entity_poly.pdbx_seq_one_letter_code
_entity_poly.pdbx_strand_id
1 'polypeptide(L)'
;NEPVQFIFSFDAGAGMPPLRLGVLTDLGHASSHVIARYQNLDALVLETNHDVAMLEQSSYPSTLKKRVGGDWGHLSNLQSAQFLMAIGAGKMPCVIAAHLSRQNNHPDRVRNTMREYLGQAFSERLIIAEQDCGFDWQDVKRV
;
A
#
# COMPACT_ATOMS: atom_id res chain seq x y z
N ASN A 1 9.26 -13.52 -13.70
CA ASN A 1 8.03 -13.65 -12.92
C ASN A 1 7.23 -12.36 -13.08
N GLU A 2 5.96 -12.47 -13.45
CA GLU A 2 5.05 -11.33 -13.49
C GLU A 2 4.38 -11.22 -12.12
N PRO A 3 4.35 -10.03 -11.48
CA PRO A 3 3.65 -9.83 -10.23
C PRO A 3 2.14 -10.00 -10.45
N VAL A 4 1.48 -10.72 -9.56
CA VAL A 4 0.02 -10.92 -9.59
C VAL A 4 -0.61 -10.09 -8.49
N GLN A 5 -1.65 -9.33 -8.85
CA GLN A 5 -2.38 -8.46 -7.95
C GLN A 5 -3.84 -8.94 -7.83
N PHE A 6 -4.44 -8.79 -6.66
CA PHE A 6 -5.76 -9.35 -6.40
C PHE A 6 -6.78 -8.26 -6.04
N ILE A 7 -7.99 -8.42 -6.59
CA ILE A 7 -9.18 -7.69 -6.13
C ILE A 7 -10.25 -8.73 -5.86
N PHE A 8 -10.69 -8.79 -4.62
CA PHE A 8 -11.79 -9.64 -4.18
C PHE A 8 -13.07 -8.83 -4.18
N SER A 9 -14.17 -9.43 -4.66
CA SER A 9 -15.50 -8.84 -4.62
C SER A 9 -16.43 -9.73 -3.83
N PHE A 10 -17.12 -9.18 -2.85
CA PHE A 10 -17.99 -9.89 -1.94
C PHE A 10 -19.42 -9.37 -2.09
N ASP A 11 -20.39 -10.27 -2.15
CA ASP A 11 -21.80 -9.90 -2.15
C ASP A 11 -22.15 -9.17 -0.83
N ALA A 12 -22.68 -7.97 -0.96
CA ALA A 12 -23.10 -7.14 0.18
C ALA A 12 -24.61 -7.28 0.52
N GLY A 13 -25.30 -8.20 -0.15
CA GLY A 13 -26.72 -8.44 0.02
C GLY A 13 -27.60 -7.79 -1.05
N ALA A 14 -28.90 -8.09 -1.02
CA ALA A 14 -29.84 -7.75 -2.07
C ALA A 14 -29.89 -6.26 -2.42
N GLY A 15 -29.57 -5.93 -3.66
CA GLY A 15 -29.62 -4.58 -4.22
C GLY A 15 -28.42 -3.69 -3.88
N MET A 16 -27.42 -4.19 -3.16
CA MET A 16 -26.19 -3.46 -2.87
C MET A 16 -25.07 -3.84 -3.85
N PRO A 17 -24.25 -2.88 -4.31
CA PRO A 17 -23.07 -3.22 -5.08
C PRO A 17 -22.08 -4.02 -4.20
N PRO A 18 -21.24 -4.92 -4.79
CA PRO A 18 -20.30 -5.75 -4.03
C PRO A 18 -19.30 -4.88 -3.24
N LEU A 19 -18.89 -5.35 -2.06
CA LEU A 19 -17.73 -4.82 -1.35
C LEU A 19 -16.45 -5.28 -2.06
N ARG A 20 -15.46 -4.40 -2.18
CA ARG A 20 -14.23 -4.66 -2.92
C ARG A 20 -13.00 -4.46 -2.05
N LEU A 21 -12.21 -5.52 -1.90
CA LEU A 21 -10.92 -5.51 -1.23
C LEU A 21 -9.79 -5.69 -2.25
N GLY A 22 -8.84 -4.76 -2.28
CA GLY A 22 -7.60 -4.88 -3.05
C GLY A 22 -6.46 -5.44 -2.21
N VAL A 23 -5.60 -6.25 -2.82
CA VAL A 23 -4.30 -6.65 -2.26
C VAL A 23 -3.25 -6.38 -3.33
N LEU A 24 -2.29 -5.51 -3.03
CA LEU A 24 -1.22 -5.09 -3.93
C LEU A 24 0.11 -5.16 -3.21
N THR A 25 0.90 -6.18 -3.55
CA THR A 25 2.27 -6.41 -3.03
C THR A 25 3.19 -6.86 -4.15
N ASP A 26 4.50 -6.76 -3.93
CA ASP A 26 5.53 -7.19 -4.89
C ASP A 26 5.45 -6.47 -6.25
N LEU A 27 5.18 -5.18 -6.21
CA LEU A 27 5.05 -4.33 -7.38
C LEU A 27 6.00 -3.14 -7.30
N GLY A 28 6.92 -3.00 -8.24
CA GLY A 28 7.86 -1.85 -8.28
C GLY A 28 7.29 -0.62 -8.99
N HIS A 29 6.26 -0.78 -9.82
CA HIS A 29 5.64 0.30 -10.57
C HIS A 29 4.15 0.06 -10.82
N ALA A 30 3.31 0.99 -10.41
CA ALA A 30 1.87 0.94 -10.67
C ALA A 30 1.53 1.56 -12.03
N SER A 31 1.26 0.74 -13.03
CA SER A 31 0.83 1.20 -14.35
C SER A 31 -0.55 1.86 -14.30
N SER A 32 -0.90 2.64 -15.35
CA SER A 32 -2.23 3.23 -15.49
C SER A 32 -3.36 2.18 -15.48
N HIS A 33 -3.08 0.99 -16.00
CA HIS A 33 -4.03 -0.13 -15.94
C HIS A 33 -4.27 -0.59 -14.49
N VAL A 34 -3.23 -0.76 -13.69
CA VAL A 34 -3.35 -1.12 -12.27
C VAL A 34 -4.12 -0.04 -11.52
N ILE A 35 -3.77 1.23 -11.69
CA ILE A 35 -4.48 2.37 -11.08
C ILE A 35 -5.99 2.33 -11.41
N ALA A 36 -6.34 2.15 -12.68
CA ALA A 36 -7.74 2.09 -13.11
C ALA A 36 -8.53 0.92 -12.47
N ARG A 37 -7.89 -0.24 -12.29
CA ARG A 37 -8.52 -1.42 -11.66
C ARG A 37 -8.75 -1.26 -10.17
N TYR A 38 -7.90 -0.48 -9.48
CA TYR A 38 -7.93 -0.27 -8.03
C TYR A 38 -8.78 0.92 -7.57
N GLN A 39 -9.48 1.59 -8.49
CA GLN A 39 -10.48 2.61 -8.13
C GLN A 39 -11.71 1.98 -7.47
N ASN A 40 -12.38 2.76 -6.61
CA ASN A 40 -13.62 2.37 -5.93
C ASN A 40 -13.50 1.08 -5.09
N LEU A 41 -12.41 0.93 -4.36
CA LEU A 41 -12.24 -0.10 -3.34
C LEU A 41 -12.82 0.37 -2.00
N ASP A 42 -13.32 -0.58 -1.22
CA ASP A 42 -13.77 -0.36 0.16
C ASP A 42 -12.65 -0.62 1.17
N ALA A 43 -11.69 -1.47 0.81
CA ALA A 43 -10.47 -1.72 1.60
C ALA A 43 -9.28 -2.05 0.70
N LEU A 44 -8.07 -1.78 1.20
CA LEU A 44 -6.82 -2.05 0.48
C LEU A 44 -5.71 -2.48 1.42
N VAL A 45 -5.08 -3.59 1.12
CA VAL A 45 -3.76 -3.98 1.62
C VAL A 45 -2.73 -3.55 0.58
N LEU A 46 -1.89 -2.61 0.93
CA LEU A 46 -0.95 -1.96 0.01
C LEU A 46 0.49 -2.11 0.49
N GLU A 47 1.35 -2.52 -0.42
CA GLU A 47 2.78 -2.48 -0.18
C GLU A 47 3.26 -1.07 0.15
N THR A 48 4.07 -0.96 1.20
CA THR A 48 4.86 0.21 1.58
C THR A 48 6.24 -0.29 1.98
N ASN A 49 7.00 -0.77 0.98
CA ASN A 49 8.16 -1.59 1.27
C ASN A 49 9.31 -0.81 1.89
N HIS A 50 9.71 0.32 1.32
CA HIS A 50 10.90 1.00 1.77
C HIS A 50 10.76 2.52 1.79
N ASP A 51 11.46 3.15 2.71
CA ASP A 51 11.80 4.57 2.66
C ASP A 51 13.01 4.74 1.71
N VAL A 52 12.92 5.67 0.77
CA VAL A 52 13.95 5.87 -0.27
C VAL A 52 15.30 6.21 0.36
N ALA A 53 15.33 7.10 1.36
CA ALA A 53 16.57 7.53 2.00
C ALA A 53 17.20 6.38 2.82
N MET A 54 16.37 5.59 3.52
CA MET A 54 16.87 4.42 4.25
C MET A 54 17.46 3.38 3.29
N LEU A 55 16.81 3.11 2.15
CA LEU A 55 17.33 2.20 1.14
C LEU A 55 18.67 2.69 0.57
N GLU A 56 18.76 3.97 0.24
CA GLU A 56 19.99 4.57 -0.28
C GLU A 56 21.15 4.50 0.71
N GLN A 57 20.88 4.71 2.00
CA GLN A 57 21.88 4.68 3.07
C GLN A 57 22.16 3.27 3.62
N SER A 58 21.40 2.26 3.21
CA SER A 58 21.52 0.89 3.70
C SER A 58 22.87 0.25 3.32
N SER A 59 23.21 -0.83 4.00
CA SER A 59 24.38 -1.67 3.69
C SER A 59 24.20 -2.57 2.45
N TYR A 60 23.04 -2.50 1.77
CA TYR A 60 22.79 -3.31 0.59
C TYR A 60 23.78 -2.98 -0.55
N PRO A 61 24.27 -3.98 -1.29
CA PRO A 61 25.01 -3.74 -2.52
C PRO A 61 24.20 -2.87 -3.50
N SER A 62 24.89 -2.05 -4.31
CA SER A 62 24.26 -1.13 -5.26
C SER A 62 23.32 -1.84 -6.25
N THR A 63 23.64 -3.06 -6.65
CA THR A 63 22.80 -3.90 -7.52
C THR A 63 21.47 -4.27 -6.84
N LEU A 64 21.52 -4.58 -5.53
CA LEU A 64 20.33 -4.92 -4.77
C LEU A 64 19.46 -3.67 -4.52
N LYS A 65 20.07 -2.52 -4.21
CA LYS A 65 19.35 -1.23 -4.09
C LYS A 65 18.59 -0.89 -5.37
N LYS A 66 19.26 -1.01 -6.53
CA LYS A 66 18.64 -0.79 -7.85
C LYS A 66 17.51 -1.78 -8.13
N ARG A 67 17.65 -3.03 -7.71
CA ARG A 67 16.60 -4.03 -7.87
C ARG A 67 15.40 -3.73 -6.98
N VAL A 68 15.61 -3.43 -5.70
CA VAL A 68 14.54 -3.16 -4.72
C VAL A 68 13.75 -1.91 -5.10
N GLY A 69 14.43 -0.81 -5.45
CA GLY A 69 13.81 0.47 -5.80
C GLY A 69 13.47 0.63 -7.28
N GLY A 70 13.66 -0.40 -8.12
CA GLY A 70 13.37 -0.35 -9.55
C GLY A 70 11.95 -0.84 -9.90
N ASP A 71 11.57 -0.70 -11.16
CA ASP A 71 10.23 -1.04 -11.68
C ASP A 71 9.82 -2.51 -11.45
N TRP A 72 10.79 -3.39 -11.29
CA TRP A 72 10.61 -4.81 -11.00
C TRP A 72 10.89 -5.18 -9.54
N GLY A 73 10.99 -4.17 -8.69
CA GLY A 73 11.21 -4.32 -7.25
C GLY A 73 9.93 -4.13 -6.45
N HIS A 74 9.95 -3.12 -5.56
CA HIS A 74 8.89 -2.88 -4.60
C HIS A 74 8.52 -1.39 -4.54
N LEU A 75 7.26 -1.09 -4.24
CA LEU A 75 6.84 0.29 -4.03
C LEU A 75 7.51 0.87 -2.78
N SER A 76 8.12 2.05 -2.94
CA SER A 76 8.52 2.88 -1.81
C SER A 76 7.29 3.50 -1.12
N ASN A 77 7.48 4.04 0.09
CA ASN A 77 6.43 4.78 0.81
C ASN A 77 5.86 5.92 -0.07
N LEU A 78 6.73 6.63 -0.79
CA LEU A 78 6.34 7.71 -1.69
C LEU A 78 5.47 7.21 -2.85
N GLN A 79 5.88 6.16 -3.54
CA GLN A 79 5.11 5.58 -4.64
C GLN A 79 3.76 5.04 -4.17
N SER A 80 3.71 4.45 -2.98
CA SER A 80 2.46 3.98 -2.35
C SER A 80 1.52 5.14 -2.03
N ALA A 81 2.02 6.26 -1.52
CA ALA A 81 1.22 7.46 -1.29
C ALA A 81 0.69 8.04 -2.60
N GLN A 82 1.51 8.12 -3.65
CA GLN A 82 1.10 8.55 -4.99
C GLN A 82 0.04 7.63 -5.60
N PHE A 83 0.18 6.32 -5.42
CA PHE A 83 -0.83 5.34 -5.83
C PHE A 83 -2.16 5.56 -5.12
N LEU A 84 -2.16 5.74 -3.78
CA LEU A 84 -3.36 6.04 -3.00
C LEU A 84 -4.06 7.32 -3.46
N MET A 85 -3.29 8.36 -3.79
CA MET A 85 -3.85 9.59 -4.39
C MET A 85 -4.50 9.32 -5.74
N ALA A 86 -3.81 8.58 -6.61
CA ALA A 86 -4.27 8.30 -7.98
C ALA A 86 -5.56 7.46 -8.02
N ILE A 87 -5.76 6.56 -7.05
CA ILE A 87 -7.00 5.77 -6.94
C ILE A 87 -8.11 6.47 -6.13
N GLY A 88 -7.84 7.67 -5.61
CA GLY A 88 -8.81 8.43 -4.83
C GLY A 88 -9.07 7.88 -3.42
N ALA A 89 -8.07 7.22 -2.81
CA ALA A 89 -8.22 6.53 -1.52
C ALA A 89 -8.34 7.45 -0.30
N GLY A 90 -8.34 8.76 -0.46
CA GLY A 90 -8.37 9.72 0.65
C GLY A 90 -9.51 9.54 1.64
N LYS A 91 -10.65 8.98 1.21
CA LYS A 91 -11.81 8.64 2.05
C LYS A 91 -12.01 7.15 2.27
N MET A 92 -11.15 6.29 1.71
CA MET A 92 -11.27 4.84 1.87
C MET A 92 -11.18 4.47 3.37
N PRO A 93 -12.15 3.73 3.91
CA PRO A 93 -12.24 3.53 5.36
C PRO A 93 -11.15 2.63 5.92
N CYS A 94 -10.67 1.67 5.14
CA CYS A 94 -9.68 0.70 5.58
C CYS A 94 -8.51 0.63 4.60
N VAL A 95 -7.36 1.16 5.00
CA VAL A 95 -6.09 1.00 4.27
C VAL A 95 -5.05 0.42 5.22
N ILE A 96 -4.43 -0.65 4.79
CA ILE A 96 -3.41 -1.38 5.54
C ILE A 96 -2.10 -1.28 4.77
N ALA A 97 -1.14 -0.58 5.34
CA ALA A 97 0.24 -0.56 4.87
C ALA A 97 0.91 -1.88 5.25
N ALA A 98 1.41 -2.61 4.28
CA ALA A 98 1.96 -3.95 4.46
C ALA A 98 3.29 -4.14 3.73
N HIS A 99 3.90 -5.30 3.89
CA HIS A 99 5.14 -5.68 3.22
C HIS A 99 6.32 -4.74 3.48
N LEU A 100 6.38 -4.18 4.69
CA LEU A 100 7.44 -3.27 5.10
C LEU A 100 8.79 -4.00 5.22
N SER A 101 9.84 -3.42 4.65
CA SER A 101 11.20 -3.91 4.83
C SER A 101 11.68 -3.69 6.26
N ARG A 102 12.17 -4.74 6.92
CA ARG A 102 12.75 -4.65 8.27
C ARG A 102 14.00 -3.76 8.34
N GLN A 103 14.75 -3.65 7.25
CA GLN A 103 16.01 -2.90 7.21
C GLN A 103 15.87 -1.51 6.61
N ASN A 104 14.93 -1.34 5.68
CA ASN A 104 14.84 -0.13 4.86
C ASN A 104 13.53 0.63 5.07
N ASN A 105 12.79 0.32 6.15
CA ASN A 105 11.57 1.04 6.49
C ASN A 105 11.35 1.08 8.02
N HIS A 106 10.42 1.94 8.44
CA HIS A 106 9.92 2.03 9.80
C HIS A 106 8.48 2.54 9.78
N PRO A 107 7.59 2.07 10.67
CA PRO A 107 6.20 2.55 10.76
C PRO A 107 6.06 4.07 10.75
N ASP A 108 6.92 4.79 11.46
CA ASP A 108 6.89 6.26 11.50
C ASP A 108 7.23 6.90 10.14
N ARG A 109 8.11 6.28 9.35
CA ARG A 109 8.41 6.76 8.00
C ARG A 109 7.20 6.63 7.09
N VAL A 110 6.50 5.49 7.16
CA VAL A 110 5.24 5.29 6.44
C VAL A 110 4.23 6.35 6.85
N ARG A 111 3.97 6.53 8.17
CA ARG A 111 3.00 7.51 8.67
C ARG A 111 3.35 8.95 8.25
N ASN A 112 4.62 9.33 8.29
CA ASN A 112 5.05 10.67 7.90
C ASN A 112 4.81 10.92 6.40
N THR A 113 5.16 9.96 5.53
CA THR A 113 4.88 10.06 4.09
C THR A 113 3.37 10.15 3.84
N MET A 114 2.57 9.30 4.48
CA MET A 114 1.11 9.32 4.28
C MET A 114 0.48 10.63 4.82
N ARG A 115 1.02 11.20 5.90
CA ARG A 115 0.60 12.51 6.41
C ARG A 115 0.89 13.63 5.42
N GLU A 116 2.06 13.62 4.82
CA GLU A 116 2.48 14.64 3.85
C GLU A 116 1.59 14.64 2.61
N TYR A 117 1.25 13.47 2.07
CA TYR A 117 0.55 13.34 0.78
C TYR A 117 -0.98 13.23 0.91
N LEU A 118 -1.49 12.65 1.98
CA LEU A 118 -2.92 12.34 2.18
C LEU A 118 -3.52 13.03 3.41
N GLY A 119 -2.70 13.71 4.18
CA GLY A 119 -3.12 14.50 5.35
C GLY A 119 -3.12 13.73 6.67
N GLN A 120 -3.23 14.48 7.76
CA GLN A 120 -3.14 13.98 9.13
C GLN A 120 -4.20 12.90 9.43
N ALA A 121 -5.45 13.17 9.10
CA ALA A 121 -6.57 12.24 9.37
C ALA A 121 -6.40 10.89 8.66
N PHE A 122 -5.81 10.88 7.47
CA PHE A 122 -5.49 9.63 6.76
C PHE A 122 -4.39 8.87 7.50
N SER A 123 -3.30 9.54 7.85
CA SER A 123 -2.16 8.94 8.55
C SER A 123 -2.55 8.33 9.91
N GLU A 124 -3.48 8.96 10.63
CA GLU A 124 -3.94 8.49 11.94
C GLU A 124 -4.78 7.21 11.85
N ARG A 125 -5.61 7.07 10.81
CA ARG A 125 -6.42 5.85 10.61
C ARG A 125 -5.71 4.75 9.84
N LEU A 126 -4.51 5.02 9.27
CA LEU A 126 -3.73 4.00 8.56
C LEU A 126 -3.35 2.87 9.51
N ILE A 127 -3.65 1.64 9.11
CA ILE A 127 -3.20 0.44 9.80
C ILE A 127 -1.84 0.04 9.23
N ILE A 128 -0.90 -0.34 10.09
CA ILE A 128 0.39 -0.87 9.64
C ILE A 128 0.47 -2.34 10.05
N ALA A 129 0.62 -3.20 9.06
CA ALA A 129 0.86 -4.62 9.29
C ALA A 129 2.36 -4.83 9.60
N GLU A 130 2.67 -5.09 10.86
CA GLU A 130 4.02 -5.39 11.29
C GLU A 130 4.37 -6.86 11.03
N GLN A 131 5.65 -7.13 10.80
CA GLN A 131 6.13 -8.48 10.43
C GLN A 131 5.86 -9.54 11.51
N ASP A 132 5.91 -9.14 12.76
CA ASP A 132 5.90 -10.09 13.88
C ASP A 132 4.50 -10.27 14.51
N CYS A 133 3.65 -9.24 14.46
CA CYS A 133 2.30 -9.27 15.06
C CYS A 133 1.16 -9.06 14.05
N GLY A 134 1.46 -8.66 12.81
CA GLY A 134 0.43 -8.41 11.81
C GLY A 134 -0.48 -7.24 12.19
N PHE A 135 -1.78 -7.44 12.13
CA PHE A 135 -2.84 -6.52 12.54
C PHE A 135 -4.11 -7.30 12.92
N ASP A 136 -4.97 -6.68 13.75
CA ASP A 136 -6.23 -7.27 14.18
C ASP A 136 -7.28 -7.30 13.06
N TRP A 137 -8.34 -8.09 13.26
CA TRP A 137 -9.49 -8.15 12.37
C TRP A 137 -10.05 -6.76 12.07
N GLN A 138 -10.30 -6.51 10.79
CA GLN A 138 -10.87 -5.26 10.31
C GLN A 138 -12.19 -5.50 9.60
N ASP A 139 -13.20 -4.72 9.94
CA ASP A 139 -14.45 -4.71 9.20
C ASP A 139 -14.30 -3.92 7.91
N VAL A 140 -14.63 -4.52 6.79
CA VAL A 140 -14.74 -3.79 5.51
C VAL A 140 -16.12 -3.15 5.44
N LYS A 141 -16.16 -1.83 5.55
CA LYS A 141 -17.39 -1.03 5.51
C LYS A 141 -17.33 -0.05 4.33
N ARG A 142 -18.48 0.25 3.79
CA ARG A 142 -18.63 1.34 2.81
C ARG A 142 -18.84 2.66 3.54
N VAL A 143 -18.34 3.76 2.98
CA VAL A 143 -18.59 5.14 3.44
C VAL A 143 -19.86 5.68 2.78
#